data_51cd8f960676b0d039563401c9fa9706
#
_entry.id   51cd8f960676b0d039563401c9fa9706
#
_cell.length_a   1.000
_cell.length_b   1.000
_cell.length_c   1.000
_cell.angle_alpha   90.00
_cell.angle_beta   90.00
_cell.angle_gamma   90.00
#
_symmetry.space_group_name_H-M   'P 1'
#
loop_
_entity.id
_entity.type
_entity.pdbx_description
1 polymer ?
#
loop_
_entity_poly.entity_id
_entity_poly.type
_entity_poly.pdbx_seq_one_letter_code
_entity_poly.pdbx_strand_id
1 'polypeptide(L)'
;KNRQILRLPFFGELLQGVSIHERSYSESLKDAAKHNGFVFLDPPYEGFDESLYDVNFDFDKFAERCHAVKDKCKFMITINDSPKNRERFKDYQIFLRDVAYGMSKKTEKELVICNYKLDAQDYYLNQLGYQLAA
;
A
#
# COMPACT_ATOMS: atom_id res chain seq x y z
N LYS A 1 15.01 8.36 25.19
CA LYS A 1 13.54 8.48 24.92
C LYS A 1 13.13 9.83 24.31
N ASN A 2 13.92 10.90 24.37
CA ASN A 2 13.48 12.25 23.96
C ASN A 2 13.86 12.68 22.54
N ARG A 3 14.61 11.87 21.77
CA ARG A 3 15.02 12.25 20.39
C ARG A 3 13.86 12.35 19.39
N GLN A 4 12.78 11.61 19.59
CA GLN A 4 11.62 11.65 18.67
C GLN A 4 10.76 12.89 18.89
N ILE A 5 10.59 13.32 20.15
CA ILE A 5 9.81 14.52 20.51
C ILE A 5 10.45 15.80 19.94
N LEU A 6 11.80 15.87 19.91
CA LEU A 6 12.52 17.01 19.35
C LEU A 6 12.37 17.14 17.81
N ARG A 7 11.85 16.13 17.13
CA ARG A 7 11.61 16.17 15.68
C ARG A 7 10.17 16.53 15.29
N LEU A 8 9.27 16.66 16.26
CA LEU A 8 7.86 17.00 16.00
C LEU A 8 7.69 18.34 15.24
N PRO A 9 8.43 19.43 15.57
CA PRO A 9 8.32 20.67 14.81
C PRO A 9 8.72 20.50 13.34
N PHE A 10 9.78 19.72 13.08
CA PHE A 10 10.24 19.41 11.72
C PHE A 10 9.18 18.65 10.91
N PHE A 11 8.48 17.68 11.50
CA PHE A 11 7.37 17.01 10.84
C PHE A 11 6.19 17.95 10.59
N GLY A 12 5.94 18.90 11.49
CA GLY A 12 4.93 19.95 11.28
C GLY A 12 5.24 20.82 10.06
N GLU A 13 6.49 21.17 9.84
CA GLU A 13 6.92 21.93 8.65
C GLU A 13 6.77 21.09 7.37
N LEU A 14 7.15 19.81 7.39
CA LEU A 14 6.99 18.88 6.25
C LEU A 14 5.54 18.65 5.86
N LEU A 15 4.62 18.73 6.82
CA LEU A 15 3.18 18.53 6.60
C LEU A 15 2.45 19.82 6.21
N GLN A 16 3.15 20.96 6.07
CA GLN A 16 2.53 22.18 5.57
C GLN A 16 1.99 21.95 4.16
N GLY A 17 0.72 22.30 3.96
CA GLY A 17 0.01 22.05 2.68
C GLY A 17 -0.54 20.63 2.52
N VAL A 18 -0.34 19.74 3.49
CA VAL A 18 -0.96 18.41 3.50
C VAL A 18 -2.32 18.47 4.21
N SER A 19 -3.36 17.99 3.54
CA SER A 19 -4.69 17.81 4.13
C SER A 19 -4.82 16.42 4.74
N ILE A 20 -5.21 16.35 6.00
CA ILE A 20 -5.44 15.10 6.73
C ILE A 20 -6.94 14.92 6.90
N HIS A 21 -7.46 13.78 6.44
CA HIS A 21 -8.89 13.47 6.46
C HIS A 21 -9.14 12.08 7.05
N GLU A 22 -10.18 11.96 7.85
CA GLU A 22 -10.78 10.69 8.20
C GLU A 22 -11.85 10.36 7.14
N ARG A 23 -11.52 9.43 6.22
CA ARG A 23 -12.44 9.00 5.17
C ARG A 23 -12.15 7.57 4.72
N SER A 24 -13.12 6.94 4.07
CA SER A 24 -12.94 5.60 3.52
C SER A 24 -11.97 5.60 2.34
N TYR A 25 -11.28 4.47 2.12
CA TYR A 25 -10.44 4.27 0.93
C TYR A 25 -11.24 4.46 -0.38
N SER A 26 -12.53 4.11 -0.38
CA SER A 26 -13.39 4.25 -1.55
C SER A 26 -13.61 5.72 -1.95
N GLU A 27 -13.69 6.63 -0.96
CA GLU A 27 -13.78 8.07 -1.21
C GLU A 27 -12.45 8.61 -1.73
N SER A 28 -11.32 8.14 -1.17
CA SER A 28 -9.99 8.51 -1.64
C SER A 28 -9.74 8.08 -3.08
N LEU A 29 -10.12 6.86 -3.45
CA LEU A 29 -10.03 6.35 -4.82
C LEU A 29 -10.89 7.16 -5.80
N LYS A 30 -12.13 7.50 -5.42
CA LYS A 30 -13.01 8.34 -6.25
C LYS A 30 -12.44 9.74 -6.46
N ASP A 31 -11.88 10.32 -5.42
CA ASP A 31 -11.27 11.65 -5.48
C ASP A 31 -10.04 11.64 -6.39
N ALA A 32 -9.14 10.68 -6.23
CA ALA A 32 -7.98 10.52 -7.10
C ALA A 32 -8.39 10.28 -8.57
N ALA A 33 -9.44 9.49 -8.81
CA ALA A 33 -9.95 9.23 -10.15
C ALA A 33 -10.50 10.49 -10.85
N LYS A 34 -11.05 11.45 -10.10
CA LYS A 34 -11.50 12.74 -10.66
C LYS A 34 -10.34 13.62 -11.14
N HIS A 35 -9.19 13.49 -10.50
CA HIS A 35 -8.04 14.36 -10.72
C HIS A 35 -6.90 13.68 -11.47
N ASN A 36 -7.11 12.44 -11.97
CA ASN A 36 -6.05 11.60 -12.54
C ASN A 36 -4.82 11.51 -11.62
N GLY A 37 -5.10 11.36 -10.32
CA GLY A 37 -4.10 11.41 -9.26
C GLY A 37 -3.40 10.08 -9.02
N PHE A 38 -2.57 10.05 -7.97
CA PHE A 38 -1.91 8.86 -7.46
C PHE A 38 -2.42 8.55 -6.05
N VAL A 39 -2.65 7.27 -5.75
CA VAL A 39 -3.05 6.80 -4.42
C VAL A 39 -2.10 5.71 -3.94
N PHE A 40 -1.55 5.89 -2.75
CA PHE A 40 -0.88 4.83 -2.01
C PHE A 40 -1.90 4.19 -1.05
N LEU A 41 -2.04 2.87 -1.11
CA LEU A 41 -3.01 2.10 -0.35
C LEU A 41 -2.29 1.06 0.51
N ASP A 42 -2.49 1.15 1.81
CA ASP A 42 -1.91 0.25 2.82
C ASP A 42 -3.04 -0.32 3.69
N PRO A 43 -3.84 -1.29 3.15
CA PRO A 43 -4.94 -1.91 3.88
C PRO A 43 -4.44 -2.82 5.00
N PRO A 44 -5.31 -3.22 5.94
CA PRO A 44 -4.99 -4.28 6.89
C PRO A 44 -4.55 -5.55 6.16
N TYR A 45 -3.71 -6.37 6.78
CA TYR A 45 -3.27 -7.62 6.18
C TYR A 45 -4.31 -8.72 6.39
N GLU A 46 -4.64 -9.44 5.32
CA GLU A 46 -5.60 -10.54 5.36
C GLU A 46 -5.06 -11.70 6.21
N GLY A 47 -5.87 -12.17 7.19
CA GLY A 47 -5.50 -13.28 8.07
C GLY A 47 -4.64 -12.88 9.29
N PHE A 48 -4.31 -11.60 9.47
CA PHE A 48 -3.77 -11.10 10.74
C PHE A 48 -4.91 -10.91 11.74
N ASP A 49 -4.53 -10.90 13.03
CA ASP A 49 -5.47 -10.79 14.14
C ASP A 49 -6.40 -9.58 13.97
N GLU A 50 -7.65 -9.86 13.59
CA GLU A 50 -8.69 -8.84 13.37
C GLU A 50 -8.92 -7.96 14.61
N SER A 51 -8.55 -8.47 15.81
CA SER A 51 -8.63 -7.71 17.06
C SER A 51 -7.70 -6.50 17.10
N LEU A 52 -6.64 -6.47 16.28
CA LEU A 52 -5.70 -5.35 16.20
C LEU A 52 -6.25 -4.15 15.43
N TYR A 53 -7.22 -4.37 14.55
CA TYR A 53 -7.72 -3.33 13.65
C TYR A 53 -9.16 -2.89 13.92
N ASP A 54 -9.90 -3.62 14.77
CA ASP A 54 -11.33 -3.37 15.09
C ASP A 54 -12.21 -3.12 13.83
N VAL A 55 -11.81 -3.69 12.66
CA VAL A 55 -12.46 -3.45 11.38
C VAL A 55 -12.60 -4.76 10.60
N ASN A 56 -13.81 -5.11 10.26
CA ASN A 56 -14.07 -6.15 9.27
C ASN A 56 -13.81 -5.59 7.87
N PHE A 57 -12.58 -5.80 7.35
CA PHE A 57 -12.16 -5.28 6.05
C PHE A 57 -12.51 -6.25 4.93
N ASP A 58 -13.36 -5.80 4.01
CA ASP A 58 -13.78 -6.57 2.83
C ASP A 58 -12.76 -6.43 1.70
N PHE A 59 -11.86 -7.42 1.59
CA PHE A 59 -10.77 -7.43 0.61
C PHE A 59 -11.27 -7.59 -0.82
N ASP A 60 -12.38 -8.30 -1.05
CA ASP A 60 -12.94 -8.49 -2.38
C ASP A 60 -13.55 -7.18 -2.90
N LYS A 61 -14.29 -6.49 -2.04
CA LYS A 61 -14.81 -5.16 -2.32
C LYS A 61 -13.72 -4.13 -2.51
N PHE A 62 -12.63 -4.24 -1.74
CA PHE A 62 -11.46 -3.39 -1.91
C PHE A 62 -10.85 -3.56 -3.31
N ALA A 63 -10.61 -4.79 -3.73
CA ALA A 63 -10.10 -5.11 -5.06
C ALA A 63 -11.05 -4.61 -6.16
N GLU A 64 -12.36 -4.85 -6.03
CA GLU A 64 -13.38 -4.33 -6.95
C GLU A 64 -13.29 -2.81 -7.13
N ARG A 65 -13.11 -2.06 -6.04
CA ARG A 65 -12.98 -0.60 -6.09
C ARG A 65 -11.69 -0.15 -6.77
N CYS A 66 -10.59 -0.85 -6.55
CA CYS A 66 -9.33 -0.59 -7.26
C CYS A 66 -9.48 -0.83 -8.77
N HIS A 67 -10.10 -1.96 -9.17
CA HIS A 67 -10.36 -2.27 -10.57
C HIS A 67 -11.26 -1.22 -11.26
N ALA A 68 -12.26 -0.71 -10.56
CA ALA A 68 -13.19 0.28 -11.10
C ALA A 68 -12.54 1.64 -11.46
N VAL A 69 -11.36 1.92 -10.91
CA VAL A 69 -10.63 3.19 -11.14
C VAL A 69 -9.30 3.01 -11.87
N LYS A 70 -8.96 1.79 -12.31
CA LYS A 70 -7.65 1.44 -12.87
C LYS A 70 -7.18 2.31 -14.04
N ASP A 71 -8.13 2.81 -14.84
CA ASP A 71 -7.85 3.64 -16.01
C ASP A 71 -8.01 5.14 -15.73
N LYS A 72 -8.35 5.52 -14.48
CA LYS A 72 -8.67 6.90 -14.09
C LYS A 72 -7.68 7.50 -13.11
N CYS A 73 -6.92 6.68 -12.40
CA CYS A 73 -5.85 7.13 -11.51
C CYS A 73 -4.78 6.06 -11.40
N LYS A 74 -3.60 6.45 -10.95
CA LYS A 74 -2.53 5.51 -10.61
C LYS A 74 -2.65 5.11 -9.15
N PHE A 75 -2.41 3.83 -8.85
CA PHE A 75 -2.33 3.39 -7.47
C PHE A 75 -1.20 2.39 -7.24
N MET A 76 -0.71 2.39 -6.03
CA MET A 76 0.21 1.40 -5.47
C MET A 76 -0.41 0.83 -4.20
N ILE A 77 -0.40 -0.49 -4.06
CA ILE A 77 -0.94 -1.20 -2.90
C ILE A 77 0.20 -1.98 -2.25
N THR A 78 0.32 -1.91 -0.92
CA THR A 78 1.13 -2.81 -0.11
C THR A 78 0.20 -3.75 0.66
N ILE A 79 0.39 -5.06 0.53
CA ILE A 79 -0.47 -6.07 1.16
C ILE A 79 0.31 -7.37 1.37
N ASN A 80 -0.08 -8.18 2.36
CA ASN A 80 0.56 -9.46 2.60
C ASN A 80 0.42 -10.42 1.41
N ASP A 81 1.46 -11.22 1.19
CA ASP A 81 1.46 -12.26 0.15
C ASP A 81 0.49 -13.39 0.53
N SER A 82 -0.55 -13.56 -0.27
CA SER A 82 -1.48 -14.67 -0.17
C SER A 82 -1.96 -15.08 -1.56
N PRO A 83 -2.35 -16.35 -1.76
CA PRO A 83 -2.92 -16.80 -3.03
C PRO A 83 -4.14 -15.98 -3.46
N LYS A 84 -4.96 -15.55 -2.51
CA LYS A 84 -6.15 -14.72 -2.78
C LYS A 84 -5.76 -13.33 -3.27
N ASN A 85 -4.78 -12.68 -2.62
CA ASN A 85 -4.33 -11.35 -3.04
C ASN A 85 -3.64 -11.39 -4.39
N ARG A 86 -2.87 -12.44 -4.67
CA ARG A 86 -2.28 -12.66 -6.01
C ARG A 86 -3.36 -12.82 -7.08
N GLU A 87 -4.42 -13.58 -6.81
CA GLU A 87 -5.52 -13.77 -7.76
C GLU A 87 -6.34 -12.50 -7.97
N ARG A 88 -6.64 -11.74 -6.89
CA ARG A 88 -7.37 -10.47 -6.96
C ARG A 88 -6.69 -9.44 -7.87
N PHE A 89 -5.37 -9.44 -7.88
CA PHE A 89 -4.58 -8.41 -8.57
C PHE A 89 -3.68 -8.95 -9.68
N LYS A 90 -3.95 -10.16 -10.19
CA LYS A 90 -3.13 -10.85 -11.21
C LYS A 90 -2.91 -10.07 -12.51
N ASP A 91 -3.81 -9.15 -12.85
CA ASP A 91 -3.72 -8.33 -14.06
C ASP A 91 -2.80 -7.10 -13.91
N TYR A 92 -2.22 -6.91 -12.72
CA TYR A 92 -1.33 -5.80 -12.41
C TYR A 92 0.12 -6.25 -12.27
N GLN A 93 1.02 -5.28 -12.28
CA GLN A 93 2.42 -5.54 -11.96
C GLN A 93 2.56 -5.78 -10.46
N ILE A 94 3.09 -6.96 -10.08
CA ILE A 94 3.26 -7.38 -8.70
C ILE A 94 4.74 -7.56 -8.40
N PHE A 95 5.24 -6.88 -7.38
CA PHE A 95 6.57 -7.08 -6.83
C PHE A 95 6.47 -7.75 -5.46
N LEU A 96 7.47 -8.55 -5.13
CA LEU A 96 7.60 -9.25 -3.87
C LEU A 96 8.74 -8.64 -3.05
N ARG A 97 8.50 -8.42 -1.77
CA ARG A 97 9.51 -7.94 -0.82
C ARG A 97 9.46 -8.76 0.47
N ASP A 98 10.63 -9.05 1.02
CA ASP A 98 10.76 -9.57 2.36
C ASP A 98 10.72 -8.42 3.38
N VAL A 99 9.80 -8.49 4.33
CA VAL A 99 9.64 -7.47 5.39
C VAL A 99 9.90 -8.11 6.75
N ALA A 100 10.84 -7.54 7.49
CA ALA A 100 11.10 -7.95 8.86
C ALA A 100 10.26 -7.11 9.82
N TYR A 101 9.31 -7.74 10.50
CA TYR A 101 8.50 -7.07 11.52
C TYR A 101 9.24 -7.03 12.87
N GLY A 102 9.62 -5.84 13.27
CA GLY A 102 10.11 -5.32 14.55
C GLY A 102 10.71 -6.30 15.55
N MET A 103 9.90 -6.85 16.44
CA MET A 103 10.39 -7.69 17.55
C MET A 103 10.28 -9.20 17.31
N SER A 104 9.53 -9.64 16.31
CA SER A 104 9.54 -11.04 15.87
C SER A 104 10.54 -11.17 14.74
N LYS A 105 11.56 -12.02 14.90
CA LYS A 105 12.54 -12.33 13.83
C LYS A 105 11.90 -13.06 12.62
N LYS A 106 10.59 -12.98 12.44
CA LYS A 106 9.89 -13.56 11.30
C LYS A 106 9.97 -12.60 10.13
N THR A 107 10.53 -13.07 9.05
CA THR A 107 10.44 -12.41 7.74
C THR A 107 9.13 -12.83 7.10
N GLU A 108 8.30 -11.88 6.75
CA GLU A 108 7.07 -12.11 6.01
C GLU A 108 7.18 -11.50 4.62
N LYS A 109 6.39 -12.02 3.69
CA LYS A 109 6.38 -11.53 2.32
C LYS A 109 5.26 -10.55 2.11
N GLU A 110 5.60 -9.43 1.52
CA GLU A 110 4.69 -8.36 1.14
C GLU A 110 4.62 -8.23 -0.38
N LEU A 111 3.43 -8.05 -0.90
CA LEU A 111 3.20 -7.70 -2.29
C LEU A 111 3.15 -6.18 -2.42
N VAL A 112 3.82 -5.65 -3.43
CA VAL A 112 3.64 -4.29 -3.92
C VAL A 112 3.02 -4.37 -5.29
N ILE A 113 1.82 -3.85 -5.43
CA ILE A 113 0.96 -3.99 -6.61
C ILE A 113 0.74 -2.63 -7.24
N CYS A 114 1.02 -2.50 -8.55
CA CYS A 114 0.88 -1.26 -9.29
C CYS A 114 0.00 -1.45 -10.52
N ASN A 115 -0.96 -0.55 -10.76
CA ASN A 115 -1.76 -0.53 -11.98
C ASN A 115 -1.07 0.22 -13.14
N TYR A 116 0.19 0.55 -13.00
CA TYR A 116 1.01 1.21 -13.99
C TYR A 116 2.38 0.53 -14.07
N LYS A 117 3.03 0.65 -15.22
CA LYS A 117 4.41 0.15 -15.35
C LYS A 117 5.35 1.04 -14.55
N LEU A 118 6.10 0.42 -13.67
CA LEU A 118 7.29 1.03 -13.10
C LEU A 118 8.41 0.81 -14.13
N ASP A 119 8.84 1.88 -14.78
CA ASP A 119 10.05 1.90 -15.60
C ASP A 119 11.32 1.91 -14.73
N ALA A 120 11.17 1.48 -13.48
CA ALA A 120 12.30 1.33 -12.60
C ALA A 120 13.21 0.27 -13.20
N GLN A 121 14.36 0.71 -13.69
CA GLN A 121 15.44 -0.21 -14.03
C GLN A 121 15.57 -1.20 -12.88
N ASP A 122 15.62 -2.47 -13.17
CA ASP A 122 15.73 -3.59 -12.20
C ASP A 122 16.75 -3.35 -11.10
N TYR A 123 17.73 -2.49 -11.36
CA TYR A 123 18.78 -2.06 -10.45
C TYR A 123 18.25 -1.43 -9.14
N TYR A 124 17.29 -0.50 -9.19
CA TYR A 124 16.77 0.14 -7.98
C TYR A 124 15.84 -0.76 -7.20
N LEU A 125 15.02 -1.54 -7.89
CA LEU A 125 14.13 -2.49 -7.23
C LEU A 125 14.91 -3.58 -6.52
N ASN A 126 15.94 -4.13 -7.15
CA ASN A 126 16.82 -5.14 -6.54
C ASN A 126 17.59 -4.59 -5.34
N GLN A 127 18.08 -3.33 -5.38
CA GLN A 127 18.73 -2.69 -4.22
C GLN A 127 17.78 -2.50 -3.04
N LEU A 128 16.50 -2.28 -3.29
CA LEU A 128 15.47 -2.14 -2.27
C LEU A 128 14.90 -3.50 -1.82
N GLY A 129 15.38 -4.62 -2.38
CA GLY A 129 14.92 -5.96 -2.05
C GLY A 129 13.57 -6.34 -2.66
N TYR A 130 13.14 -5.65 -3.74
CA TYR A 130 11.94 -6.02 -4.48
C TYR A 130 12.27 -6.97 -5.62
N GLN A 131 11.44 -7.99 -5.79
CA GLN A 131 11.53 -8.94 -6.91
C GLN A 131 10.19 -8.95 -7.64
N LEU A 132 10.24 -9.04 -8.97
CA LEU A 132 9.02 -9.23 -9.76
C LEU A 132 8.41 -10.58 -9.38
N ALA A 133 7.16 -10.58 -8.98
CA ALA A 133 6.44 -11.82 -8.69
C ALA A 133 6.08 -12.50 -10.01
N ALA A 134 6.53 -13.74 -10.13
CA ALA A 134 6.20 -14.59 -11.28
C ALA A 134 4.75 -15.07 -11.23
#